data_7664f7fb904e0a58463dd3b1b2822c80
#
_entry.id   7664f7fb904e0a58463dd3b1b2822c80
#
_cell.length_a   1.000
_cell.length_b   1.000
_cell.length_c   1.000
_cell.angle_alpha   90.00
_cell.angle_beta   90.00
_cell.angle_gamma   90.00
#
_symmetry.space_group_name_H-M   'P 1'
#
loop_
_entity.id
_entity.type
_entity.pdbx_description
1 polymer ?
#
loop_
_entity_poly.entity_id
_entity_poly.type
_entity_poly.pdbx_seq_one_letter_code
_entity_poly.pdbx_strand_id
1 'polypeptide(L)'
;MGLRADHNVGRTYGVKGKTPVVTRTGNRFSCNMISTITNLGKLRFMVFHENFTEDVFLRFLKKFIRQLDRKAFLIVDNHRAHKSKKVNEWLRSNEEHIRVYYLPSYCPELNPDEFLNQDVKSYMGKQRVHTKSQMIKNLNSHLKMRQRQPHVVQNFVKGCNPRYAA
;
A
#
# COMPACT_ATOMS: atom_id res chain seq x y z
N MET A 1 3.55 1.31 -3.35
CA MET A 1 3.26 2.78 -3.31
C MET A 1 4.45 3.54 -2.76
N GLY A 2 4.81 4.69 -3.39
CA GLY A 2 5.79 5.66 -2.87
C GLY A 2 5.12 6.77 -2.07
N LEU A 3 5.73 7.17 -0.97
CA LEU A 3 5.30 8.26 -0.10
C LEU A 3 6.41 9.30 0.01
N ARG A 4 6.03 10.59 -0.03
CA ARG A 4 6.94 11.72 0.13
C ARG A 4 6.44 12.65 1.23
N ALA A 5 7.35 13.23 1.99
CA ALA A 5 7.02 14.17 3.06
C ALA A 5 6.46 15.51 2.53
N ASP A 6 6.83 15.88 1.29
CA ASP A 6 6.38 17.08 0.60
C ASP A 6 5.07 16.88 -0.20
N HIS A 7 4.37 15.77 -0.02
CA HIS A 7 3.16 15.46 -0.74
C HIS A 7 2.05 16.47 -0.44
N ASN A 8 1.51 17.08 -1.48
CA ASN A 8 0.38 18.00 -1.35
C ASN A 8 -0.89 17.21 -1.11
N VAL A 9 -1.46 17.33 0.07
CA VAL A 9 -2.72 16.67 0.36
C VAL A 9 -3.74 17.70 0.81
N GLY A 10 -4.82 17.69 0.08
CA GLY A 10 -6.10 18.20 0.51
C GLY A 10 -6.43 19.61 0.06
N ARG A 11 -7.72 19.80 -0.01
CA ARG A 11 -8.37 21.10 -0.04
C ARG A 11 -8.70 21.48 1.40
N THR A 12 -8.61 22.75 1.75
CA THR A 12 -9.05 23.27 3.05
C THR A 12 -9.98 24.44 2.83
N TYR A 13 -10.84 24.68 3.79
CA TYR A 13 -11.70 25.85 3.81
C TYR A 13 -10.91 27.03 4.39
N GLY A 14 -11.11 28.21 3.82
CA GLY A 14 -10.55 29.47 4.27
C GLY A 14 -11.57 30.59 4.17
N VAL A 15 -11.25 31.73 4.75
CA VAL A 15 -12.08 32.94 4.61
C VAL A 15 -12.09 33.34 3.13
N LYS A 16 -13.28 33.72 2.60
CA LYS A 16 -13.44 34.18 1.21
C LYS A 16 -12.45 35.32 0.91
N GLY A 17 -11.68 35.14 -0.16
CA GLY A 17 -10.66 36.12 -0.57
C GLY A 17 -9.30 35.97 0.12
N LYS A 18 -9.11 35.00 1.06
CA LYS A 18 -7.81 34.72 1.70
C LYS A 18 -7.40 33.27 1.43
N THR A 19 -6.35 33.08 0.66
CA THR A 19 -5.81 31.73 0.44
C THR A 19 -5.18 31.20 1.73
N PRO A 20 -5.62 30.02 2.23
CA PRO A 20 -5.01 29.41 3.41
C PRO A 20 -3.52 29.10 3.18
N VAL A 21 -2.69 29.55 4.10
CA VAL A 21 -1.24 29.29 4.06
C VAL A 21 -0.94 28.07 4.92
N VAL A 22 -0.31 27.06 4.32
CA VAL A 22 0.15 25.86 5.03
C VAL A 22 1.67 25.89 5.12
N THR A 23 2.17 26.02 6.34
CA THR A 23 3.63 25.96 6.59
C THR A 23 4.13 24.54 6.40
N ARG A 24 5.21 24.38 5.64
CA ARG A 24 5.86 23.09 5.38
C ARG A 24 7.29 23.10 5.90
N THR A 25 7.77 21.90 6.21
CA THR A 25 9.14 21.71 6.71
C THR A 25 10.21 21.81 5.62
N GLY A 26 9.83 21.88 4.32
CA GLY A 26 10.78 21.87 3.19
C GLY A 26 11.53 20.54 3.00
N ASN A 27 11.33 19.57 3.87
CA ASN A 27 12.04 18.29 3.84
C ASN A 27 11.48 17.34 2.76
N ARG A 28 12.39 16.69 2.01
CA ARG A 28 12.05 15.76 0.93
C ARG A 28 12.32 14.30 1.30
N PHE A 29 11.88 13.88 2.48
CA PHE A 29 11.98 12.46 2.85
C PHE A 29 11.00 11.62 2.03
N SER A 30 11.43 10.40 1.72
CA SER A 30 10.58 9.42 1.05
C SER A 30 10.73 8.04 1.68
N CYS A 31 9.68 7.26 1.59
CA CYS A 31 9.68 5.82 1.85
C CYS A 31 8.68 5.14 0.95
N ASN A 32 8.82 3.84 0.81
CA ASN A 32 7.94 3.01 0.01
C ASN A 32 7.20 2.03 0.92
N MET A 33 6.01 1.62 0.49
CA MET A 33 5.30 0.50 1.11
C MET A 33 4.73 -0.43 0.05
N ILE A 34 4.61 -1.69 0.43
CA ILE A 34 3.82 -2.70 -0.25
C ILE A 34 2.83 -3.28 0.75
N SER A 35 1.60 -3.49 0.32
CA SER A 35 0.52 -4.00 1.14
C SER A 35 -0.30 -5.04 0.40
N THR A 36 -1.03 -5.82 1.17
CA THR A 36 -2.11 -6.68 0.69
C THR A 36 -3.29 -6.56 1.63
N ILE A 37 -4.48 -6.52 1.05
CA ILE A 37 -5.74 -6.53 1.78
C ILE A 37 -6.60 -7.71 1.33
N THR A 38 -7.47 -8.18 2.21
CA THR A 38 -8.41 -9.26 1.90
C THR A 38 -9.84 -8.79 2.08
N ASN A 39 -10.79 -9.50 1.46
CA ASN A 39 -12.22 -9.30 1.66
C ASN A 39 -12.66 -9.51 3.13
N LEU A 40 -11.88 -10.24 3.92
CA LEU A 40 -12.09 -10.40 5.36
C LEU A 40 -11.48 -9.28 6.21
N GLY A 41 -10.92 -8.25 5.59
CA GLY A 41 -10.33 -7.11 6.28
C GLY A 41 -8.93 -7.36 6.87
N LYS A 42 -8.26 -8.45 6.50
CA LYS A 42 -6.87 -8.67 6.90
C LYS A 42 -5.96 -7.77 6.06
N LEU A 43 -5.12 -7.00 6.71
CA LEU A 43 -4.10 -6.15 6.09
C LEU A 43 -2.71 -6.69 6.45
N ARG A 44 -1.84 -6.85 5.45
CA ARG A 44 -0.40 -7.09 5.64
C ARG A 44 0.38 -6.05 4.87
N PHE A 45 1.51 -5.63 5.42
CA PHE A 45 2.32 -4.61 4.78
C PHE A 45 3.81 -4.75 5.10
N MET A 46 4.63 -4.12 4.27
CA MET A 46 6.06 -3.94 4.49
C MET A 46 6.46 -2.53 4.05
N VAL A 47 7.13 -1.79 4.94
CA VAL A 47 7.74 -0.49 4.63
C VAL A 47 9.21 -0.71 4.26
N PHE A 48 9.69 -0.04 3.23
CA PHE A 48 11.05 -0.16 2.72
C PHE A 48 11.54 1.19 2.14
N HIS A 49 12.85 1.29 1.86
CA HIS A 49 13.47 2.57 1.47
C HIS A 49 13.99 2.58 0.05
N GLU A 50 14.36 1.43 -0.44
CA GLU A 50 14.88 1.21 -1.79
C GLU A 50 13.78 1.33 -2.85
N ASN A 51 14.17 1.40 -4.12
CA ASN A 51 13.22 1.31 -5.23
C ASN A 51 12.50 -0.04 -5.21
N PHE A 52 11.27 -0.07 -5.70
CA PHE A 52 10.52 -1.31 -5.82
C PHE A 52 11.08 -2.17 -6.94
N THR A 53 11.72 -3.27 -6.56
CA THR A 53 12.36 -4.24 -7.45
C THR A 53 11.78 -5.64 -7.22
N GLU A 54 12.17 -6.59 -8.07
CA GLU A 54 11.84 -8.00 -7.88
C GLU A 54 12.31 -8.57 -6.54
N ASP A 55 13.48 -8.12 -6.06
CA ASP A 55 14.03 -8.58 -4.77
C ASP A 55 13.20 -8.08 -3.59
N VAL A 56 12.72 -6.84 -3.64
CA VAL A 56 11.79 -6.27 -2.67
C VAL A 56 10.48 -7.05 -2.66
N PHE A 57 9.96 -7.35 -3.85
CA PHE A 57 8.75 -8.14 -3.98
C PHE A 57 8.92 -9.56 -3.44
N LEU A 58 10.00 -10.24 -3.78
CA LEU A 58 10.33 -11.56 -3.24
C LEU A 58 10.47 -11.54 -1.71
N ARG A 59 11.13 -10.52 -1.16
CA ARG A 59 11.24 -10.34 0.29
C ARG A 59 9.86 -10.21 0.94
N PHE A 60 8.95 -9.49 0.31
CA PHE A 60 7.56 -9.38 0.75
C PHE A 60 6.85 -10.73 0.67
N LEU A 61 6.90 -11.43 -0.48
CA LEU A 61 6.26 -12.72 -0.67
C LEU A 61 6.74 -13.77 0.33
N LYS A 62 8.05 -13.85 0.60
CA LYS A 62 8.64 -14.74 1.60
C LYS A 62 8.11 -14.48 3.02
N LYS A 63 7.92 -13.20 3.39
CA LYS A 63 7.29 -12.84 4.66
C LYS A 63 5.80 -13.16 4.66
N PHE A 64 5.14 -12.94 3.54
CA PHE A 64 3.71 -13.12 3.36
C PHE A 64 3.32 -14.59 3.56
N ILE A 65 3.97 -15.54 2.85
CA ILE A 65 3.63 -16.97 2.94
C ILE A 65 3.86 -17.55 4.34
N ARG A 66 4.87 -17.06 5.10
CA ARG A 66 5.11 -17.49 6.50
C ARG A 66 3.98 -17.17 7.47
N GLN A 67 3.09 -16.27 7.08
CA GLN A 67 1.96 -15.82 7.90
C GLN A 67 0.63 -16.43 7.43
N LEU A 68 0.70 -17.37 6.49
CA LEU A 68 -0.47 -18.04 5.94
C LEU A 68 -0.63 -19.40 6.59
N ASP A 69 -1.85 -19.71 6.91
CA ASP A 69 -2.34 -21.00 7.39
C ASP A 69 -2.97 -21.85 6.27
N ARG A 70 -3.13 -21.27 5.09
CA ARG A 70 -3.69 -21.90 3.89
C ARG A 70 -3.15 -21.24 2.62
N LYS A 71 -3.32 -21.89 1.47
CA LYS A 71 -2.97 -21.35 0.17
C LYS A 71 -3.62 -19.99 -0.09
N ALA A 72 -2.83 -19.03 -0.53
CA ALA A 72 -3.31 -17.70 -0.92
C ALA A 72 -3.38 -17.54 -2.43
N PHE A 73 -4.43 -16.86 -2.88
CA PHE A 73 -4.56 -16.31 -4.22
C PHE A 73 -4.28 -14.82 -4.15
N LEU A 74 -3.16 -14.39 -4.69
CA LEU A 74 -2.70 -13.01 -4.64
C LEU A 74 -2.97 -12.34 -5.99
N ILE A 75 -3.74 -11.26 -5.96
CA ILE A 75 -4.02 -10.44 -7.13
C ILE A 75 -3.11 -9.21 -7.07
N VAL A 76 -2.36 -8.94 -8.13
CA VAL A 76 -1.41 -7.83 -8.21
C VAL A 76 -1.61 -7.05 -9.49
N ASP A 77 -1.15 -5.80 -9.50
CA ASP A 77 -1.08 -5.01 -10.72
C ASP A 77 -0.05 -5.58 -11.72
N ASN A 78 -0.03 -5.01 -12.90
CA ASN A 78 0.79 -5.48 -14.01
C ASN A 78 2.22 -4.89 -13.99
N HIS A 79 2.77 -4.56 -12.81
CA HIS A 79 4.11 -4.00 -12.69
C HIS A 79 5.19 -5.03 -13.10
N ARG A 80 6.22 -4.55 -13.83
CA ARG A 80 7.31 -5.41 -14.36
C ARG A 80 8.01 -6.28 -13.31
N ALA A 81 8.20 -5.74 -12.09
CA ALA A 81 8.85 -6.46 -11.00
C ALA A 81 8.07 -7.72 -10.57
N HIS A 82 6.75 -7.74 -10.75
CA HIS A 82 5.90 -8.88 -10.44
C HIS A 82 6.07 -10.04 -11.41
N LYS A 83 6.53 -9.76 -12.64
CA LYS A 83 6.62 -10.71 -13.76
C LYS A 83 8.05 -11.14 -14.08
N SER A 84 9.02 -10.76 -13.25
CA SER A 84 10.41 -11.12 -13.50
C SER A 84 10.62 -12.64 -13.49
N LYS A 85 11.65 -13.11 -14.20
CA LYS A 85 12.01 -14.52 -14.25
C LYS A 85 12.24 -15.09 -12.84
N LYS A 86 12.96 -14.35 -12.01
CA LYS A 86 13.27 -14.71 -10.62
C LYS A 86 12.02 -14.88 -9.75
N VAL A 87 11.03 -13.99 -9.90
CA VAL A 87 9.75 -14.10 -9.21
C VAL A 87 8.96 -15.31 -9.70
N ASN A 88 8.91 -15.54 -11.00
CA ASN A 88 8.19 -16.68 -11.56
C ASN A 88 8.80 -18.02 -11.15
N GLU A 89 10.12 -18.15 -11.12
CA GLU A 89 10.82 -19.34 -10.61
C GLU A 89 10.48 -19.60 -9.15
N TRP A 90 10.52 -18.55 -8.33
CA TRP A 90 10.18 -18.67 -6.91
C TRP A 90 8.70 -19.05 -6.71
N LEU A 91 7.77 -18.48 -7.49
CA LEU A 91 6.35 -18.81 -7.42
C LEU A 91 6.08 -20.27 -7.79
N ARG A 92 6.77 -20.82 -8.79
CA ARG A 92 6.68 -22.25 -9.14
C ARG A 92 7.11 -23.15 -7.98
N SER A 93 8.21 -22.80 -7.31
CA SER A 93 8.72 -23.56 -6.15
C SER A 93 7.84 -23.41 -4.90
N ASN A 94 6.87 -22.50 -4.88
CA ASN A 94 5.97 -22.24 -3.76
C ASN A 94 4.47 -22.32 -4.16
N GLU A 95 4.17 -23.06 -5.23
CA GLU A 95 2.81 -23.13 -5.79
C GLU A 95 1.78 -23.71 -4.80
N GLU A 96 2.20 -24.53 -3.86
CA GLU A 96 1.33 -25.06 -2.81
C GLU A 96 0.86 -23.97 -1.83
N HIS A 97 1.66 -22.92 -1.65
CA HIS A 97 1.38 -21.84 -0.69
C HIS A 97 0.74 -20.62 -1.30
N ILE A 98 1.08 -20.30 -2.57
CA ILE A 98 0.65 -19.06 -3.21
C ILE A 98 0.46 -19.22 -4.71
N ARG A 99 -0.58 -18.58 -5.24
CA ARG A 99 -0.76 -18.39 -6.68
C ARG A 99 -1.02 -16.91 -6.97
N VAL A 100 -0.34 -16.36 -7.97
CA VAL A 100 -0.44 -14.93 -8.34
C VAL A 100 -1.29 -14.79 -9.60
N TYR A 101 -2.19 -13.82 -9.59
CA TYR A 101 -2.99 -13.38 -10.72
C TYR A 101 -2.70 -11.91 -10.99
N TYR A 102 -2.78 -11.51 -12.25
CA TYR A 102 -2.48 -10.16 -12.67
C TYR A 102 -3.73 -9.42 -13.09
N LEU A 103 -3.89 -8.20 -12.58
CA LEU A 103 -4.92 -7.29 -13.06
C LEU A 103 -4.64 -6.87 -14.51
N PRO A 104 -5.67 -6.50 -15.29
CA PRO A 104 -5.47 -5.84 -16.55
C PRO A 104 -4.61 -4.58 -16.39
N SER A 105 -3.89 -4.20 -17.45
CA SER A 105 -3.09 -2.98 -17.44
C SER A 105 -3.99 -1.75 -17.34
N TYR A 106 -3.55 -0.72 -16.62
CA TYR A 106 -4.25 0.56 -16.47
C TYR A 106 -5.66 0.49 -15.88
N CYS A 107 -5.90 -0.45 -14.97
CA CYS A 107 -7.19 -0.60 -14.28
C CYS A 107 -7.04 -0.43 -12.75
N PRO A 108 -6.62 0.74 -12.25
CA PRO A 108 -6.45 0.98 -10.81
C PRO A 108 -7.77 0.86 -10.03
N GLU A 109 -8.91 1.12 -10.69
CA GLU A 109 -10.26 0.98 -10.13
C GLU A 109 -10.60 -0.46 -9.75
N LEU A 110 -9.86 -1.43 -10.30
CA LEU A 110 -9.99 -2.84 -9.94
C LEU A 110 -9.10 -3.23 -8.75
N ASN A 111 -8.22 -2.33 -8.28
CA ASN A 111 -7.29 -2.63 -7.20
C ASN A 111 -7.76 -1.99 -5.89
N PRO A 112 -8.36 -2.75 -4.96
CA PRO A 112 -8.83 -2.21 -3.69
C PRO A 112 -7.69 -1.65 -2.81
N ASP A 113 -6.43 -2.03 -3.03
CA ASP A 113 -5.27 -1.48 -2.32
C ASP A 113 -5.07 0.01 -2.63
N GLU A 114 -5.62 0.54 -3.73
CA GLU A 114 -5.59 1.97 -4.04
C GLU A 114 -6.38 2.82 -3.03
N PHE A 115 -7.47 2.30 -2.45
CA PHE A 115 -8.18 2.98 -1.37
C PHE A 115 -7.34 3.06 -0.09
N LEU A 116 -6.61 1.99 0.24
CA LEU A 116 -5.64 2.02 1.33
C LEU A 116 -4.52 3.02 1.04
N ASN A 117 -4.04 3.08 -0.20
CA ASN A 117 -3.03 4.04 -0.64
C ASN A 117 -3.52 5.49 -0.46
N GLN A 118 -4.77 5.78 -0.80
CA GLN A 118 -5.39 7.10 -0.61
C GLN A 118 -5.55 7.44 0.87
N ASP A 119 -6.01 6.49 1.70
CA ASP A 119 -6.15 6.65 3.14
C ASP A 119 -4.79 6.98 3.79
N VAL A 120 -3.75 6.24 3.45
CA VAL A 120 -2.38 6.47 3.93
C VAL A 120 -1.87 7.84 3.47
N LYS A 121 -2.02 8.20 2.20
CA LYS A 121 -1.60 9.51 1.67
C LYS A 121 -2.33 10.65 2.38
N SER A 122 -3.64 10.51 2.58
CA SER A 122 -4.46 11.50 3.29
C SER A 122 -4.02 11.68 4.74
N TYR A 123 -3.75 10.58 5.44
CA TYR A 123 -3.23 10.63 6.80
C TYR A 123 -1.84 11.29 6.85
N MET A 124 -0.90 10.80 6.03
CA MET A 124 0.48 11.29 6.03
C MET A 124 0.57 12.77 5.62
N GLY A 125 -0.29 13.23 4.72
CA GLY A 125 -0.33 14.63 4.31
C GLY A 125 -0.76 15.61 5.41
N LYS A 126 -1.47 15.12 6.43
CA LYS A 126 -1.84 15.90 7.62
C LYS A 126 -0.73 15.91 8.68
N GLN A 127 0.28 15.05 8.54
CA GLN A 127 1.38 14.92 9.50
C GLN A 127 2.49 15.92 9.19
N ARG A 128 2.92 16.67 10.20
CA ARG A 128 4.13 17.50 10.12
C ARG A 128 5.32 16.63 10.53
N VAL A 129 6.05 16.10 9.53
CA VAL A 129 7.22 15.25 9.80
C VAL A 129 8.51 16.02 9.58
N HIS A 130 9.39 16.01 10.57
CA HIS A 130 10.67 16.70 10.54
C HIS A 130 11.84 15.75 10.25
N THR A 131 11.65 14.44 10.41
CA THR A 131 12.68 13.44 10.14
C THR A 131 12.08 12.24 9.38
N LYS A 132 12.95 11.54 8.64
CA LYS A 132 12.59 10.29 7.96
C LYS A 132 12.12 9.23 8.96
N SER A 133 12.76 9.12 10.12
CA SER A 133 12.36 8.19 11.18
C SER A 133 10.96 8.47 11.69
N GLN A 134 10.61 9.73 11.89
CA GLN A 134 9.26 10.14 12.29
C GLN A 134 8.23 9.78 11.23
N MET A 135 8.55 10.00 9.94
CA MET A 135 7.69 9.61 8.82
C MET A 135 7.38 8.12 8.85
N ILE A 136 8.41 7.28 9.01
CA ILE A 136 8.27 5.82 9.04
C ILE A 136 7.48 5.37 10.28
N LYS A 137 7.74 5.98 11.43
CA LYS A 137 7.02 5.70 12.68
C LYS A 137 5.53 6.01 12.52
N ASN A 138 5.18 7.18 11.97
CA ASN A 138 3.80 7.59 11.74
C ASN A 138 3.11 6.65 10.74
N LEU A 139 3.78 6.30 9.62
CA LEU A 139 3.26 5.36 8.63
C LEU A 139 2.99 3.98 9.25
N ASN A 140 3.95 3.41 9.97
CA ASN A 140 3.78 2.12 10.63
C ASN A 140 2.66 2.15 11.68
N SER A 141 2.54 3.25 12.45
CA SER A 141 1.47 3.42 13.44
C SER A 141 0.10 3.43 12.77
N HIS A 142 -0.05 4.18 11.67
CA HIS A 142 -1.30 4.24 10.91
C HIS A 142 -1.68 2.88 10.30
N LEU A 143 -0.74 2.20 9.68
CA LEU A 143 -0.99 0.88 9.09
C LEU A 143 -1.34 -0.17 10.15
N LYS A 144 -0.66 -0.16 11.31
CA LYS A 144 -1.03 -1.02 12.46
C LYS A 144 -2.41 -0.69 13.01
N MET A 145 -2.79 0.59 13.04
CA MET A 145 -4.15 0.99 13.42
C MET A 145 -5.17 0.40 12.44
N ARG A 146 -4.93 0.48 11.12
CA ARG A 146 -5.80 -0.12 10.10
C ARG A 146 -5.87 -1.64 10.19
N GLN A 147 -4.77 -2.32 10.54
CA GLN A 147 -4.79 -3.76 10.83
C GLN A 147 -5.74 -4.16 11.95
N ARG A 148 -5.96 -3.27 12.93
CA ARG A 148 -6.89 -3.47 14.05
C ARG A 148 -8.34 -3.07 13.72
N GLN A 149 -8.59 -2.59 12.50
CA GLN A 149 -9.88 -2.12 12.01
C GLN A 149 -10.32 -2.91 10.77
N PRO A 150 -10.60 -4.23 10.88
CA PRO A 150 -10.94 -5.07 9.72
C PRO A 150 -12.12 -4.54 8.92
N HIS A 151 -13.13 -3.96 9.59
CA HIS A 151 -14.30 -3.37 8.95
C HIS A 151 -13.94 -2.21 8.01
N VAL A 152 -12.94 -1.39 8.35
CA VAL A 152 -12.46 -0.30 7.48
C VAL A 152 -11.77 -0.88 6.24
N VAL A 153 -10.91 -1.89 6.44
CA VAL A 153 -10.20 -2.56 5.34
C VAL A 153 -11.18 -3.29 4.41
N GLN A 154 -12.23 -3.91 4.96
CA GLN A 154 -13.33 -4.50 4.17
C GLN A 154 -14.04 -3.47 3.29
N ASN A 155 -14.24 -2.25 3.81
CA ASN A 155 -14.87 -1.19 3.03
C ASN A 155 -14.02 -0.74 1.83
N PHE A 156 -12.69 -0.84 1.90
CA PHE A 156 -11.82 -0.63 0.74
C PHE A 156 -12.11 -1.65 -0.37
N VAL A 157 -12.32 -2.92 -0.01
CA VAL A 157 -12.66 -3.96 -0.98
C VAL A 157 -14.08 -3.75 -1.54
N LYS A 158 -15.06 -3.39 -0.70
CA LYS A 158 -16.43 -3.13 -1.12
C LYS A 158 -16.58 -1.88 -1.99
N GLY A 159 -15.73 -0.87 -1.77
CA GLY A 159 -15.72 0.37 -2.54
C GLY A 159 -15.10 0.22 -3.92
N CYS A 160 -14.41 -0.87 -4.16
CA CYS A 160 -13.86 -1.22 -5.45
C CYS A 160 -14.93 -1.92 -6.30
N ASN A 161 -14.94 -1.64 -7.61
CA ASN A 161 -15.94 -2.20 -8.55
C ASN A 161 -15.81 -3.72 -8.83
N PRO A 162 -14.77 -4.44 -8.42
CA PRO A 162 -14.71 -5.86 -8.74
C PRO A 162 -15.43 -6.72 -7.71
N ARG A 163 -16.53 -7.27 -8.13
CA ARG A 163 -17.20 -8.35 -7.40
C ARG A 163 -16.39 -9.65 -7.34
N TYR A 164 -15.24 -9.72 -8.04
CA TYR A 164 -14.41 -10.92 -8.10
C TYR A 164 -13.64 -11.20 -6.78
N ALA A 165 -13.53 -10.22 -5.90
CA ALA A 165 -12.86 -10.34 -4.60
C ALA A 165 -13.86 -10.43 -3.42
N ALA A 166 -15.15 -10.48 -3.70
CA ALA A 166 -16.23 -10.59 -2.72
C ALA A 166 -16.45 -12.05 -2.28
#